data_1327d16aca7e43a54fc0db577c2a68b3
#
_entry.id   1327d16aca7e43a54fc0db577c2a68b3
#
_cell.length_a   1.000
_cell.length_b   1.000
_cell.length_c   1.000
_cell.angle_alpha   90.00
_cell.angle_beta   90.00
_cell.angle_gamma   90.00
#
_symmetry.space_group_name_H-M   'P 1'
#
loop_
_entity.id
_entity.type
_entity.pdbx_description
1 polymer ?
#
loop_
_entity_poly.entity_id
_entity_poly.type
_entity_poly.pdbx_seq_one_letter_code
_entity_poly.pdbx_strand_id
1 'polypeptide(L)'
;MKMRLNFIRSFLHDPDILFLDEPTSGLDPVNGKIIKDIILDLKAQGKTIFITTHSMYAADALCDRIALIIDGEIKALDRPATLKLQHGKRKVRVEAQNNGAAYEYALDTLGQNEDFLAILRENNIRTIHSEEATLEDVFIKLTGQSLV
;
A
#
# COMPACT_ATOMS: atom_id res chain seq x y z
N MET A 1 -14.77 16.00 14.13
CA MET A 1 -14.51 17.46 14.19
C MET A 1 -13.19 17.82 14.89
N LYS A 2 -12.84 17.23 16.06
CA LYS A 2 -11.59 17.54 16.80
C LYS A 2 -10.30 17.25 16.01
N MET A 3 -10.21 16.14 15.29
CA MET A 3 -9.02 15.73 14.55
C MET A 3 -8.67 16.71 13.43
N ARG A 4 -9.65 17.18 12.66
CA ARG A 4 -9.46 18.22 11.64
C ARG A 4 -8.93 19.54 12.21
N LEU A 5 -9.44 19.95 13.36
CA LEU A 5 -8.99 21.17 14.02
C LEU A 5 -7.54 21.05 14.49
N ASN A 6 -7.17 19.91 15.08
CA ASN A 6 -5.80 19.65 15.49
C ASN A 6 -4.84 19.59 14.30
N PHE A 7 -5.26 18.97 13.20
CA PHE A 7 -4.50 18.94 11.96
C PHE A 7 -4.26 20.35 11.42
N ILE A 8 -5.32 21.19 11.31
CA ILE A 8 -5.18 22.58 10.88
C ILE A 8 -4.24 23.38 11.80
N ARG A 9 -4.33 23.18 13.12
CA ARG A 9 -3.43 23.84 14.07
C ARG A 9 -1.97 23.50 13.88
N SER A 10 -1.65 22.29 13.41
CA SER A 10 -0.26 21.83 13.25
C SER A 10 0.52 22.62 12.22
N PHE A 11 -0.14 23.24 11.23
CA PHE A 11 0.53 24.01 10.18
C PHE A 11 0.18 25.50 10.14
N LEU A 12 -0.62 26.01 11.12
CA LEU A 12 -0.93 27.44 11.23
C LEU A 12 0.33 28.35 11.36
N HIS A 13 1.41 27.79 11.90
CA HIS A 13 2.65 28.52 12.12
C HIS A 13 3.68 28.32 10.99
N ASP A 14 3.23 27.71 9.87
CA ASP A 14 4.04 27.39 8.70
C ASP A 14 5.38 26.65 9.03
N PRO A 15 5.34 25.58 9.82
CA PRO A 15 6.54 24.87 10.24
C PRO A 15 7.26 24.20 9.05
N ASP A 16 8.59 24.08 9.13
CA ASP A 16 9.37 23.33 8.15
C ASP A 16 9.27 21.80 8.34
N ILE A 17 8.97 21.37 9.57
CA ILE A 17 8.86 19.95 9.95
C ILE A 17 7.53 19.71 10.65
N LEU A 18 6.79 18.71 10.18
CA LEU A 18 5.52 18.27 10.78
C LEU A 18 5.62 16.82 11.25
N PHE A 19 5.04 16.54 12.42
CA PHE A 19 4.84 15.20 12.94
C PHE A 19 3.34 14.91 12.99
N LEU A 20 2.89 13.92 12.24
CA LEU A 20 1.49 13.55 12.10
C LEU A 20 1.30 12.11 12.57
N ASP A 21 0.55 11.95 13.65
CA ASP A 21 0.21 10.64 14.21
C ASP A 21 -1.18 10.22 13.72
N GLU A 22 -1.24 9.12 12.96
CA GLU A 22 -2.47 8.58 12.36
C GLU A 22 -3.39 9.63 11.72
N PRO A 23 -2.90 10.48 10.80
CA PRO A 23 -3.64 11.68 10.36
C PRO A 23 -4.95 11.38 9.63
N THR A 24 -5.15 10.15 9.14
CA THR A 24 -6.36 9.75 8.42
C THR A 24 -7.21 8.74 9.18
N SER A 25 -6.81 8.32 10.37
CA SER A 25 -7.54 7.33 11.16
C SER A 25 -8.91 7.85 11.61
N GLY A 26 -9.93 7.00 11.54
CA GLY A 26 -11.29 7.34 11.94
C GLY A 26 -11.99 8.42 11.09
N LEU A 27 -11.44 8.76 9.92
CA LEU A 27 -12.09 9.64 8.97
C LEU A 27 -12.84 8.83 7.92
N ASP A 28 -13.97 9.37 7.46
CA ASP A 28 -14.65 8.87 6.28
C ASP A 28 -13.78 9.07 5.02
N PRO A 29 -14.05 8.33 3.93
CA PRO A 29 -13.20 8.36 2.72
C PRO A 29 -13.03 9.76 2.12
N VAL A 30 -14.05 10.60 2.16
CA VAL A 30 -14.01 11.97 1.60
C VAL A 30 -13.06 12.84 2.42
N ASN A 31 -13.23 12.80 3.75
CA ASN A 31 -12.39 13.57 4.65
C ASN A 31 -10.95 13.06 4.69
N GLY A 32 -10.77 11.74 4.64
CA GLY A 32 -9.45 11.12 4.51
C GLY A 32 -8.72 11.54 3.24
N LYS A 33 -9.44 11.67 2.11
CA LYS A 33 -8.87 12.17 0.86
C LYS A 33 -8.40 13.63 1.00
N ILE A 34 -9.23 14.50 1.56
CA ILE A 34 -8.88 15.93 1.77
C ILE A 34 -7.58 16.05 2.59
N ILE A 35 -7.45 15.29 3.68
CA ILE A 35 -6.23 15.32 4.51
C ILE A 35 -5.00 14.84 3.71
N LYS A 36 -5.14 13.78 2.92
CA LYS A 36 -4.05 13.30 2.05
C LYS A 36 -3.63 14.35 1.02
N ASP A 37 -4.59 15.00 0.37
CA ASP A 37 -4.32 16.04 -0.62
C ASP A 37 -3.55 17.21 0.03
N ILE A 38 -3.94 17.66 1.23
CA ILE A 38 -3.22 18.70 1.99
C ILE A 38 -1.79 18.26 2.33
N ILE A 39 -1.59 17.00 2.77
CA ILE A 39 -0.25 16.48 3.07
C ILE A 39 0.64 16.49 1.81
N LEU A 40 0.11 16.09 0.66
CA LEU A 40 0.81 16.12 -0.61
C LEU A 40 1.16 17.55 -1.05
N ASP A 41 0.26 18.51 -0.85
CA ASP A 41 0.50 19.93 -1.14
C ASP A 41 1.61 20.51 -0.24
N LEU A 42 1.60 20.21 1.06
CA LEU A 42 2.66 20.63 1.99
C LEU A 42 4.01 20.01 1.60
N LYS A 43 4.01 18.74 1.21
CA LYS A 43 5.20 18.06 0.68
C LYS A 43 5.73 18.72 -0.59
N ALA A 44 4.85 19.08 -1.54
CA ALA A 44 5.20 19.78 -2.76
C ALA A 44 5.80 21.18 -2.50
N GLN A 45 5.44 21.81 -1.38
CA GLN A 45 6.02 23.07 -0.90
C GLN A 45 7.39 22.89 -0.22
N GLY A 46 7.91 21.66 -0.14
CA GLY A 46 9.22 21.34 0.43
C GLY A 46 9.22 21.11 1.94
N LYS A 47 8.05 20.96 2.58
CA LYS A 47 7.98 20.64 4.01
C LYS A 47 8.44 19.20 4.28
N THR A 48 9.11 19.00 5.40
CA THR A 48 9.47 17.66 5.89
C THR A 48 8.34 17.13 6.77
N ILE A 49 7.81 15.96 6.43
CA ILE A 49 6.63 15.40 7.12
C ILE A 49 6.94 14.00 7.62
N PHE A 50 6.85 13.79 8.93
CA PHE A 50 6.88 12.49 9.57
C PHE A 50 5.45 12.02 9.83
N ILE A 51 5.12 10.81 9.34
CA ILE A 51 3.78 10.22 9.52
C ILE A 51 3.96 8.88 10.23
N THR A 52 3.22 8.66 11.31
CA THR A 52 2.99 7.33 11.84
C THR A 52 1.63 6.84 11.36
N THR A 53 1.56 5.62 10.86
CA THR A 53 0.29 5.00 10.46
C THR A 53 0.40 3.48 10.38
N HIS A 54 -0.70 2.79 10.65
CA HIS A 54 -0.86 1.36 10.39
C HIS A 54 -1.48 1.10 9.00
N SER A 55 -1.92 2.15 8.29
CA SER A 55 -2.49 2.02 6.94
C SER A 55 -1.38 1.93 5.89
N MET A 56 -1.09 0.74 5.39
CA MET A 56 -0.11 0.51 4.32
C MET A 56 -0.48 1.28 3.06
N TYR A 57 -1.77 1.42 2.77
CA TYR A 57 -2.26 2.23 1.66
C TYR A 57 -1.94 3.73 1.83
N ALA A 58 -2.11 4.28 3.03
CA ALA A 58 -1.76 5.68 3.29
C ALA A 58 -0.25 5.90 3.21
N ALA A 59 0.55 4.98 3.77
CA ALA A 59 1.99 5.02 3.70
C ALA A 59 2.50 4.98 2.25
N ASP A 60 1.97 4.07 1.41
CA ASP A 60 2.33 3.95 0.00
C ASP A 60 2.01 5.22 -0.80
N ALA A 61 0.86 5.84 -0.51
CA ALA A 61 0.39 7.02 -1.25
C ALA A 61 1.10 8.33 -0.86
N LEU A 62 1.56 8.46 0.39
CA LEU A 62 2.04 9.74 0.94
C LEU A 62 3.55 9.81 1.11
N CYS A 63 4.20 8.68 1.44
CA CYS A 63 5.57 8.67 1.92
C CYS A 63 6.59 8.42 0.80
N ASP A 64 7.70 9.18 0.81
CA ASP A 64 8.84 8.91 -0.08
C ASP A 64 9.69 7.76 0.43
N ARG A 65 9.74 7.59 1.76
CA ARG A 65 10.45 6.51 2.45
C ARG A 65 9.59 5.99 3.59
N ILE A 66 9.67 4.70 3.85
CA ILE A 66 8.91 4.01 4.88
C ILE A 66 9.87 3.20 5.75
N ALA A 67 9.70 3.32 7.06
CA ALA A 67 10.29 2.42 8.04
C ALA A 67 9.22 1.46 8.55
N LEU A 68 9.38 0.17 8.31
CA LEU A 68 8.54 -0.87 8.91
C LEU A 68 9.11 -1.26 10.27
N ILE A 69 8.34 -0.97 11.32
CA ILE A 69 8.73 -1.23 12.71
C ILE A 69 7.94 -2.43 13.23
N ILE A 70 8.65 -3.43 13.73
CA ILE A 70 8.08 -4.67 14.25
C ILE A 70 8.81 -5.00 15.55
N ASP A 71 8.08 -5.22 16.62
CA ASP A 71 8.64 -5.51 17.96
C ASP A 71 9.68 -4.47 18.42
N GLY A 72 9.45 -3.19 18.07
CA GLY A 72 10.34 -2.09 18.44
C GLY A 72 11.60 -1.95 17.56
N GLU A 73 11.77 -2.79 16.54
CA GLU A 73 12.92 -2.75 15.64
C GLU A 73 12.52 -2.35 14.21
N ILE A 74 13.38 -1.60 13.54
CA ILE A 74 13.21 -1.30 12.12
C ILE A 74 13.64 -2.52 11.31
N LYS A 75 12.68 -3.23 10.71
CA LYS A 75 12.93 -4.42 9.88
C LYS A 75 13.19 -4.07 8.41
N ALA A 76 12.66 -2.95 7.94
CA ALA A 76 12.93 -2.45 6.59
C ALA A 76 12.82 -0.92 6.56
N LEU A 77 13.67 -0.28 5.76
CA LEU A 77 13.68 1.17 5.58
C LEU A 77 14.08 1.49 4.14
N ASP A 78 13.13 1.83 3.30
CA ASP A 78 13.39 2.23 1.91
C ASP A 78 12.15 2.95 1.31
N ARG A 79 12.22 3.24 0.02
CA ARG A 79 11.08 3.74 -0.76
C ARG A 79 10.02 2.64 -0.90
N PRO A 80 8.72 2.98 -0.91
CA PRO A 80 7.64 2.00 -1.11
C PRO A 80 7.87 1.09 -2.30
N ALA A 81 8.23 1.66 -3.46
CA ALA A 81 8.48 0.91 -4.69
C ALA A 81 9.62 -0.10 -4.53
N THR A 82 10.73 0.29 -3.87
CA THR A 82 11.87 -0.60 -3.60
C THR A 82 11.47 -1.76 -2.70
N LEU A 83 10.74 -1.46 -1.61
CA LEU A 83 10.26 -2.49 -0.67
C LEU A 83 9.35 -3.50 -1.36
N LYS A 84 8.43 -3.03 -2.21
CA LYS A 84 7.54 -3.89 -3.01
C LYS A 84 8.31 -4.78 -3.98
N LEU A 85 9.35 -4.25 -4.64
CA LEU A 85 10.18 -5.04 -5.56
C LEU A 85 11.03 -6.11 -4.83
N GLN A 86 11.60 -5.77 -3.67
CA GLN A 86 12.49 -6.69 -2.93
C GLN A 86 11.74 -7.78 -2.17
N HIS A 87 10.59 -7.43 -1.62
CA HIS A 87 9.87 -8.30 -0.69
C HIS A 87 8.52 -8.80 -1.22
N GLY A 88 7.95 -8.10 -2.19
CA GLY A 88 6.65 -8.46 -2.74
C GLY A 88 6.71 -9.63 -3.73
N LYS A 89 5.57 -10.26 -3.95
CA LYS A 89 5.40 -11.27 -5.01
C LYS A 89 4.52 -10.66 -6.10
N ARG A 90 5.00 -10.70 -7.34
CA ARG A 90 4.18 -10.33 -8.49
C ARG A 90 3.26 -11.51 -8.82
N LYS A 91 1.97 -11.25 -8.92
CA LYS A 91 0.95 -12.28 -9.17
C LYS A 91 0.17 -11.96 -10.42
N VAL A 92 -0.39 -12.99 -11.02
CA VAL A 92 -1.43 -12.89 -12.05
C VAL A 92 -2.69 -13.53 -11.49
N ARG A 93 -3.76 -12.75 -11.45
CA ARG A 93 -5.10 -13.22 -11.08
C ARG A 93 -5.89 -13.46 -12.35
N VAL A 94 -6.44 -14.67 -12.47
CA VAL A 94 -7.27 -15.12 -13.59
C VAL A 94 -8.65 -15.46 -13.08
N GLU A 95 -9.68 -14.86 -13.68
CA GLU A 95 -11.08 -15.23 -13.42
C GLU A 95 -11.59 -16.11 -14.55
N ALA A 96 -12.07 -17.30 -14.20
CA ALA A 96 -12.67 -18.21 -15.15
C ALA A 96 -14.11 -17.77 -15.52
N GLN A 97 -14.46 -17.95 -16.81
CA GLN A 97 -15.77 -17.55 -17.32
C GLN A 97 -16.91 -18.47 -16.87
N ASN A 98 -16.64 -19.77 -16.74
CA ASN A 98 -17.68 -20.78 -16.55
C ASN A 98 -18.21 -20.87 -15.11
N ASN A 99 -17.37 -20.64 -14.11
CA ASN A 99 -17.71 -20.84 -12.69
C ASN A 99 -17.42 -19.61 -11.81
N GLY A 100 -16.88 -18.51 -12.38
CA GLY A 100 -16.49 -17.34 -11.63
C GLY A 100 -15.32 -17.59 -10.64
N ALA A 101 -14.64 -18.73 -10.74
CA ALA A 101 -13.51 -19.03 -9.88
C ALA A 101 -12.33 -18.11 -10.21
N ALA A 102 -11.65 -17.61 -9.15
CA ALA A 102 -10.44 -16.82 -9.26
C ALA A 102 -9.23 -17.68 -8.86
N TYR A 103 -8.22 -17.65 -9.70
CA TYR A 103 -6.94 -18.34 -9.51
C TYR A 103 -5.82 -17.33 -9.45
N GLU A 104 -4.84 -17.55 -8.57
CA GLU A 104 -3.64 -16.71 -8.46
C GLU A 104 -2.41 -17.53 -8.82
N TYR A 105 -1.59 -16.97 -9.69
CA TYR A 105 -0.34 -17.55 -10.16
C TYR A 105 0.82 -16.61 -9.96
N ALA A 106 2.02 -17.14 -9.65
CA ALA A 106 3.22 -16.34 -9.59
C ALA A 106 3.61 -15.91 -11.02
N LEU A 107 3.81 -14.58 -11.22
CA LEU A 107 4.16 -14.02 -12.53
C LEU A 107 5.49 -14.60 -13.07
N ASP A 108 6.47 -14.82 -12.17
CA ASP A 108 7.82 -15.23 -12.55
C ASP A 108 7.89 -16.66 -13.12
N THR A 109 6.94 -17.53 -12.77
CA THR A 109 6.86 -18.93 -13.22
C THR A 109 5.66 -19.20 -14.12
N LEU A 110 4.97 -18.16 -14.59
CA LEU A 110 3.70 -18.27 -15.30
C LEU A 110 3.79 -19.12 -16.57
N GLY A 111 4.86 -18.95 -17.34
CA GLY A 111 5.08 -19.70 -18.59
C GLY A 111 5.35 -21.19 -18.41
N GLN A 112 5.64 -21.63 -17.17
CA GLN A 112 5.92 -23.04 -16.83
C GLN A 112 4.76 -23.64 -16.00
N ASN A 113 3.73 -22.88 -15.69
CA ASN A 113 2.60 -23.33 -14.87
C ASN A 113 1.56 -24.04 -15.75
N GLU A 114 1.51 -25.37 -15.68
CA GLU A 114 0.63 -26.19 -16.51
C GLU A 114 -0.86 -25.89 -16.26
N ASP A 115 -1.26 -25.56 -15.02
CA ASP A 115 -2.66 -25.23 -14.70
C ASP A 115 -3.07 -23.91 -15.37
N PHE A 116 -2.19 -22.91 -15.34
CA PHE A 116 -2.40 -21.64 -16.04
C PHE A 116 -2.49 -21.85 -17.55
N LEU A 117 -1.57 -22.63 -18.12
CA LEU A 117 -1.54 -22.94 -19.54
C LEU A 117 -2.78 -23.74 -19.98
N ALA A 118 -3.29 -24.64 -19.12
CA ALA A 118 -4.52 -25.38 -19.38
C ALA A 118 -5.72 -24.43 -19.46
N ILE A 119 -5.89 -23.52 -18.50
CA ILE A 119 -6.98 -22.52 -18.51
C ILE A 119 -6.92 -21.66 -19.76
N LEU A 120 -5.70 -21.25 -20.21
CA LEU A 120 -5.50 -20.50 -21.45
C LEU A 120 -5.95 -21.29 -22.68
N ARG A 121 -5.58 -22.58 -22.77
CA ARG A 121 -5.92 -23.46 -23.90
C ARG A 121 -7.42 -23.72 -24.00
N GLU A 122 -8.10 -23.84 -22.87
CA GLU A 122 -9.54 -24.04 -22.81
C GLU A 122 -10.35 -22.80 -23.18
N ASN A 123 -9.69 -21.65 -23.36
CA ASN A 123 -10.32 -20.36 -23.67
C ASN A 123 -11.44 -19.95 -22.69
N ASN A 124 -11.28 -20.35 -21.43
CA ASN A 124 -12.26 -20.19 -20.37
C ASN A 124 -11.88 -19.02 -19.42
N ILE A 125 -11.42 -17.91 -20.00
CA ILE A 125 -10.96 -16.75 -19.24
C ILE A 125 -11.95 -15.61 -19.41
N ARG A 126 -12.36 -15.05 -18.27
CA ARG A 126 -13.14 -13.82 -18.21
C ARG A 126 -12.23 -12.60 -18.12
N THR A 127 -11.27 -12.62 -17.19
CA THR A 127 -10.29 -11.53 -17.00
C THR A 127 -8.94 -12.07 -16.57
N ILE A 128 -7.88 -11.37 -16.97
CA ILE A 128 -6.51 -11.58 -16.47
C ILE A 128 -6.01 -10.23 -15.98
N HIS A 129 -5.58 -10.18 -14.73
CA HIS A 129 -4.98 -9.00 -14.12
C HIS A 129 -3.61 -9.34 -13.55
N SER A 130 -2.60 -8.56 -13.92
CA SER A 130 -1.33 -8.59 -13.20
C SER A 130 -1.45 -7.71 -11.96
N GLU A 131 -1.15 -8.26 -10.82
CA GLU A 131 -1.14 -7.55 -9.54
C GLU A 131 0.31 -7.30 -9.12
N GLU A 132 0.63 -6.03 -8.91
CA GLU A 132 1.88 -5.66 -8.26
C GLU A 132 1.77 -5.93 -6.76
N ALA A 133 2.91 -6.25 -6.15
CA ALA A 133 2.95 -6.43 -4.71
C ALA A 133 2.55 -5.14 -3.97
N THR A 134 1.80 -5.29 -2.91
CA THR A 134 1.41 -4.21 -2.01
C THR A 134 2.39 -4.08 -0.84
N LEU A 135 2.38 -2.94 -0.15
CA LEU A 135 3.12 -2.82 1.11
C LEU A 135 2.57 -3.73 2.20
N GLU A 136 1.30 -4.11 2.12
CA GLU A 136 0.69 -5.09 3.00
C GLU A 136 1.32 -6.48 2.80
N ASP A 137 1.53 -6.91 1.55
CA ASP A 137 2.24 -8.15 1.24
C ASP A 137 3.67 -8.14 1.80
N VAL A 138 4.35 -6.99 1.69
CA VAL A 138 5.69 -6.79 2.27
C VAL A 138 5.65 -6.95 3.79
N PHE A 139 4.71 -6.29 4.45
CA PHE A 139 4.54 -6.37 5.90
C PHE A 139 4.25 -7.80 6.36
N ILE A 140 3.29 -8.48 5.75
CA ILE A 140 2.93 -9.89 6.05
C ILE A 140 4.17 -10.80 5.88
N LYS A 141 4.95 -10.59 4.83
CA LYS A 141 6.15 -11.40 4.58
C LYS A 141 7.22 -11.19 5.65
N LEU A 142 7.41 -9.96 6.12
CA LEU A 142 8.43 -9.62 7.12
C LEU A 142 8.01 -10.00 8.55
N THR A 143 6.72 -9.99 8.84
CA THR A 143 6.18 -10.31 10.16
C THR A 143 5.73 -11.76 10.30
N GLY A 144 5.34 -12.41 9.20
CA GLY A 144 4.59 -13.66 9.21
C GLY A 144 3.16 -13.52 9.73
N GLN A 145 2.65 -12.30 9.96
CA GLN A 145 1.34 -12.01 10.51
C GLN A 145 0.52 -11.17 9.55
N SER A 146 -0.76 -11.52 9.36
CA SER A 146 -1.72 -10.66 8.66
C SER A 146 -2.03 -9.43 9.49
N LEU A 147 -2.22 -8.29 8.83
CA LEU A 147 -2.81 -7.11 9.48
C LEU A 147 -4.26 -7.44 9.85
N VAL A 148 -4.62 -7.26 11.11
CA VAL A 148 -5.99 -7.46 11.64
C VAL A 148 -6.81 -6.20 11.45
#